data_338fcef4896a01afdb921644e7a7178f
#
_entry.id   338fcef4896a01afdb921644e7a7178f
#
_cell.length_a   1.000
_cell.length_b   1.000
_cell.length_c   1.000
_cell.angle_alpha   90.00
_cell.angle_beta   90.00
_cell.angle_gamma   90.00
#
_symmetry.space_group_name_H-M   'P 1'
#
loop_
_entity.id
_entity.type
_entity.pdbx_description
1 polymer ?
#
loop_
_entity_poly.entity_id
_entity_poly.type
_entity_poly.pdbx_seq_one_letter_code
_entity_poly.pdbx_strand_id
1 'polypeptide(L)'
;MLTSICALCGKTISGKPIASADLVFDSEKCMETYRKLVEIYGRNISDIGLPDIVNANFFFIDIVGLSDPSLSIKKQMSKIEILNKLISSCDAFIYSKNKRIILPTGDGMVIGFLLNPELPLQLSIQFHQKLHEYNKDKPDEEKIGVRIGLNSGPVFILNDINNNKNLWGPGLVLARRIMDIGDNLHILVADRMAEELISLSDEYKKIIKPISDYQIKHGQVIKIYSAYSANFGNPNLPEKISGLIK
;
A
#
# COMPACT_ATOMS: atom_id res chain seq x y z
N MET A 1 10.50 33.17 -12.26
CA MET A 1 9.59 33.74 -11.24
C MET A 1 8.98 32.59 -10.51
N LEU A 2 9.17 32.49 -9.18
CA LEU A 2 8.52 31.47 -8.37
C LEU A 2 7.02 31.85 -8.32
N THR A 3 6.18 30.97 -8.86
CA THR A 3 4.71 31.13 -8.79
C THR A 3 4.26 30.78 -7.36
N SER A 4 3.76 31.79 -6.64
CA SER A 4 3.20 31.60 -5.31
C SER A 4 1.80 30.98 -5.42
N ILE A 5 1.49 30.04 -4.51
CA ILE A 5 0.20 29.36 -4.44
C ILE A 5 -0.54 29.84 -3.19
N CYS A 6 -1.83 30.15 -3.32
CA CYS A 6 -2.66 30.60 -2.19
C CYS A 6 -2.81 29.48 -1.13
N ALA A 7 -2.49 29.80 0.11
CA ALA A 7 -2.51 28.83 1.22
C ALA A 7 -3.92 28.28 1.55
N LEU A 8 -5.00 28.99 1.17
CA LEU A 8 -6.37 28.51 1.40
C LEU A 8 -6.97 27.76 0.21
N CYS A 9 -6.93 28.34 -0.98
CA CYS A 9 -7.69 27.81 -2.13
C CYS A 9 -6.82 27.05 -3.15
N GLY A 10 -5.50 27.01 -2.95
CA GLY A 10 -4.56 26.30 -3.83
C GLY A 10 -4.36 26.92 -5.23
N LYS A 11 -4.95 28.09 -5.50
CA LYS A 11 -4.79 28.76 -6.81
C LYS A 11 -3.43 29.43 -6.93
N THR A 12 -2.88 29.41 -8.14
CA THR A 12 -1.70 30.21 -8.48
C THR A 12 -2.02 31.71 -8.38
N ILE A 13 -1.21 32.46 -7.65
CA ILE A 13 -1.39 33.89 -7.46
C ILE A 13 -0.83 34.61 -8.67
N SER A 14 -1.71 35.26 -9.47
CA SER A 14 -1.36 36.01 -10.68
C SER A 14 -1.08 37.49 -10.43
N GLY A 15 -1.30 37.99 -9.19
CA GLY A 15 -1.10 39.38 -8.78
C GLY A 15 -0.10 39.49 -7.61
N LYS A 16 -0.14 40.61 -6.88
CA LYS A 16 0.65 40.79 -5.67
C LYS A 16 0.08 39.91 -4.55
N PRO A 17 0.84 38.95 -4.01
CA PRO A 17 0.36 38.11 -2.91
C PRO A 17 0.11 38.91 -1.65
N ILE A 18 -0.91 38.54 -0.89
CA ILE A 18 -1.16 39.05 0.46
C ILE A 18 -0.46 38.10 1.42
N ALA A 19 0.55 38.60 2.13
CA ALA A 19 1.32 37.80 3.08
C ALA A 19 0.74 37.93 4.50
N SER A 20 0.64 36.84 5.24
CA SER A 20 0.32 36.79 6.67
C SER A 20 1.14 35.67 7.31
N ALA A 21 2.05 36.05 8.21
CA ALA A 21 3.10 35.19 8.73
C ALA A 21 3.88 34.53 7.56
N ASP A 22 4.09 33.24 7.61
CA ASP A 22 4.81 32.48 6.55
C ASP A 22 3.91 32.03 5.38
N LEU A 23 2.64 32.51 5.33
CA LEU A 23 1.65 32.10 4.34
C LEU A 23 1.34 33.24 3.37
N VAL A 24 0.97 32.87 2.14
CA VAL A 24 0.56 33.80 1.09
C VAL A 24 -0.85 33.47 0.58
N PHE A 25 -1.62 34.52 0.27
CA PHE A 25 -3.01 34.42 -0.18
C PHE A 25 -3.22 35.23 -1.46
N ASP A 26 -4.16 34.78 -2.29
CA ASP A 26 -4.52 35.44 -3.54
C ASP A 26 -5.41 36.66 -3.33
N SER A 27 -6.15 36.72 -2.20
CA SER A 27 -7.09 37.78 -1.87
C SER A 27 -7.24 37.94 -0.38
N GLU A 28 -7.68 39.15 0.06
CA GLU A 28 -8.05 39.40 1.46
C GLU A 28 -9.13 38.45 1.95
N LYS A 29 -10.10 38.12 1.07
CA LYS A 29 -11.16 37.16 1.39
C LYS A 29 -10.58 35.78 1.75
N CYS A 30 -9.59 35.27 1.01
CA CYS A 30 -8.93 34.02 1.35
C CYS A 30 -8.19 34.10 2.68
N MET A 31 -7.47 35.18 2.94
CA MET A 31 -6.78 35.41 4.20
C MET A 31 -7.75 35.49 5.38
N GLU A 32 -8.84 36.24 5.26
CA GLU A 32 -9.85 36.34 6.33
C GLU A 32 -10.58 35.03 6.57
N THR A 33 -10.91 34.29 5.49
CA THR A 33 -11.52 32.97 5.63
C THR A 33 -10.59 32.01 6.35
N TYR A 34 -9.30 32.03 6.01
CA TYR A 34 -8.28 31.23 6.70
C TYR A 34 -8.20 31.60 8.20
N ARG A 35 -8.16 32.89 8.54
CA ARG A 35 -8.14 33.36 9.94
C ARG A 35 -9.37 32.91 10.73
N LYS A 36 -10.57 32.97 10.12
CA LYS A 36 -11.80 32.46 10.74
C LYS A 36 -11.76 30.98 10.99
N LEU A 37 -11.22 30.19 10.03
CA LEU A 37 -11.06 28.75 10.19
C LEU A 37 -10.08 28.45 11.33
N VAL A 38 -8.97 29.16 11.41
CA VAL A 38 -7.99 29.03 12.52
C VAL A 38 -8.63 29.41 13.85
N GLU A 39 -9.45 30.45 13.91
CA GLU A 39 -10.16 30.85 15.12
C GLU A 39 -11.21 29.83 15.57
N ILE A 40 -12.00 29.28 14.63
CA ILE A 40 -13.04 28.28 14.90
C ILE A 40 -12.42 26.94 15.36
N TYR A 41 -11.34 26.50 14.72
CA TYR A 41 -10.69 25.22 15.01
C TYR A 41 -9.52 25.34 15.97
N GLY A 42 -9.19 26.54 16.43
CA GLY A 42 -8.27 26.83 17.56
C GLY A 42 -6.79 26.59 17.28
N ARG A 43 -6.38 26.32 16.01
CA ARG A 43 -4.96 26.11 15.64
C ARG A 43 -4.73 26.34 14.16
N ASN A 44 -3.49 26.69 13.77
CA ASN A 44 -3.04 26.53 12.37
C ASN A 44 -3.26 25.10 11.90
N ILE A 45 -3.83 24.92 10.72
CA ILE A 45 -4.02 23.59 10.14
C ILE A 45 -2.68 22.83 10.01
N SER A 46 -1.55 23.56 9.90
CA SER A 46 -0.19 23.03 9.97
C SER A 46 0.27 22.65 11.39
N ASP A 47 -0.33 23.22 12.44
CA ASP A 47 0.04 23.02 13.85
C ASP A 47 -0.92 22.09 14.59
N ILE A 48 -1.96 21.59 13.92
CA ILE A 48 -2.74 20.48 14.41
C ILE A 48 -1.82 19.26 14.32
N GLY A 49 -1.10 18.99 15.39
CA GLY A 49 -0.37 17.73 15.60
C GLY A 49 -1.32 16.55 15.77
N LEU A 50 -2.42 16.56 15.02
CA LEU A 50 -3.16 15.35 14.74
C LEU A 50 -2.25 14.54 13.84
N PRO A 51 -2.03 13.26 14.16
CA PRO A 51 -1.40 12.38 13.21
C PRO A 51 -2.18 12.51 11.90
N ASP A 52 -1.48 12.78 10.80
CA ASP A 52 -2.09 12.91 9.49
C ASP A 52 -2.86 11.63 9.20
N ILE A 53 -4.19 11.71 9.28
CA ILE A 53 -5.06 10.60 8.87
C ILE A 53 -5.15 10.66 7.37
N VAL A 54 -4.62 9.65 6.71
CA VAL A 54 -4.65 9.53 5.26
C VAL A 54 -5.27 8.20 4.85
N ASN A 55 -5.79 8.15 3.65
CA ASN A 55 -6.13 6.88 3.02
C ASN A 55 -4.89 6.41 2.26
N ALA A 56 -4.36 5.24 2.62
CA ALA A 56 -3.22 4.65 1.96
C ALA A 56 -3.61 3.34 1.27
N ASN A 57 -2.89 3.03 0.18
CA ASN A 57 -3.06 1.82 -0.62
C ASN A 57 -1.90 0.88 -0.29
N PHE A 58 -2.20 -0.30 0.24
CA PHE A 58 -1.21 -1.20 0.80
C PHE A 58 -0.86 -2.35 -0.15
N PHE A 59 0.43 -2.59 -0.25
CA PHE A 59 1.05 -3.81 -0.75
C PHE A 59 1.74 -4.47 0.44
N PHE A 60 1.17 -5.55 0.97
CA PHE A 60 1.77 -6.37 2.01
C PHE A 60 2.29 -7.66 1.37
N ILE A 61 3.55 -7.98 1.56
CA ILE A 61 4.19 -9.18 1.02
C ILE A 61 4.95 -9.93 2.09
N ASP A 62 4.96 -11.25 1.98
CA ASP A 62 5.62 -12.18 2.88
C ASP A 62 6.23 -13.33 2.11
N ILE A 63 7.40 -13.83 2.53
CA ILE A 63 8.05 -15.01 1.93
C ILE A 63 7.48 -16.27 2.57
N VAL A 64 6.87 -17.11 1.78
CA VAL A 64 6.31 -18.38 2.23
C VAL A 64 7.42 -19.31 2.70
N GLY A 65 7.28 -19.83 3.93
CA GLY A 65 8.22 -20.80 4.51
C GLY A 65 9.57 -20.23 4.92
N LEU A 66 9.76 -18.90 5.00
CA LEU A 66 11.03 -18.31 5.43
C LEU A 66 11.40 -18.71 6.87
N SER A 67 10.40 -18.85 7.75
CA SER A 67 10.58 -19.22 9.17
C SER A 67 10.73 -20.73 9.40
N ASP A 68 10.87 -21.54 8.34
CA ASP A 68 11.08 -22.96 8.46
C ASP A 68 12.42 -23.24 9.19
N PRO A 69 12.43 -23.98 10.31
CA PRO A 69 13.64 -24.26 11.06
C PRO A 69 14.72 -25.03 10.28
N SER A 70 14.36 -25.69 9.18
CA SER A 70 15.30 -26.37 8.29
C SER A 70 16.14 -25.42 7.42
N LEU A 71 15.67 -24.16 7.25
CA LEU A 71 16.40 -23.15 6.50
C LEU A 71 17.50 -22.51 7.34
N SER A 72 18.75 -22.59 6.86
CA SER A 72 19.85 -21.88 7.50
C SER A 72 19.66 -20.36 7.43
N ILE A 73 20.18 -19.64 8.42
CA ILE A 73 20.13 -18.15 8.51
C ILE A 73 20.68 -17.52 7.22
N LYS A 74 21.74 -18.06 6.62
CA LYS A 74 22.32 -17.56 5.37
C LYS A 74 21.34 -17.68 4.19
N LYS A 75 20.59 -18.81 4.11
CA LYS A 75 19.56 -19.00 3.08
C LYS A 75 18.38 -18.02 3.30
N GLN A 76 17.96 -17.82 4.55
CA GLN A 76 16.92 -16.82 4.89
C GLN A 76 17.35 -15.40 4.49
N MET A 77 18.56 -14.98 4.85
CA MET A 77 19.12 -13.68 4.44
C MET A 77 19.12 -13.51 2.92
N SER A 78 19.63 -14.51 2.19
CA SER A 78 19.68 -14.45 0.73
C SER A 78 18.30 -14.27 0.10
N LYS A 79 17.27 -14.97 0.62
CA LYS A 79 15.89 -14.84 0.12
C LYS A 79 15.34 -13.42 0.37
N ILE A 80 15.61 -12.82 1.54
CA ILE A 80 15.21 -11.44 1.86
C ILE A 80 15.92 -10.43 0.95
N GLU A 81 17.23 -10.59 0.73
CA GLU A 81 17.99 -9.71 -0.16
C GLU A 81 17.47 -9.77 -1.60
N ILE A 82 17.14 -10.96 -2.09
CA ILE A 82 16.55 -11.14 -3.42
C ILE A 82 15.17 -10.49 -3.50
N LEU A 83 14.30 -10.70 -2.50
CA LEU A 83 13.00 -10.03 -2.42
C LEU A 83 13.16 -8.52 -2.54
N ASN A 84 14.04 -7.92 -1.74
CA ASN A 84 14.32 -6.50 -1.75
C ASN A 84 14.82 -6.01 -3.12
N LYS A 85 15.74 -6.76 -3.75
CA LYS A 85 16.28 -6.46 -5.07
C LYS A 85 15.20 -6.49 -6.15
N LEU A 86 14.35 -7.51 -6.15
CA LEU A 86 13.26 -7.64 -7.12
C LEU A 86 12.24 -6.52 -6.98
N ILE A 87 11.78 -6.23 -5.76
CA ILE A 87 10.85 -5.13 -5.48
C ILE A 87 11.44 -3.79 -5.91
N SER A 88 12.69 -3.49 -5.51
CA SER A 88 13.33 -2.22 -5.81
C SER A 88 13.58 -1.98 -7.29
N SER A 89 13.58 -3.04 -8.11
CA SER A 89 13.72 -2.96 -9.56
C SER A 89 12.39 -2.79 -10.31
N CYS A 90 11.26 -2.82 -9.64
CA CYS A 90 9.94 -2.61 -10.25
C CYS A 90 9.65 -1.13 -10.52
N ASP A 91 9.09 -0.81 -11.69
CA ASP A 91 8.80 0.58 -12.07
C ASP A 91 7.81 1.24 -11.10
N ALA A 92 6.75 0.53 -10.69
CA ALA A 92 5.79 1.02 -9.71
C ALA A 92 6.47 1.41 -8.38
N PHE A 93 7.53 0.69 -7.98
CA PHE A 93 8.33 1.04 -6.83
C PHE A 93 9.21 2.26 -7.11
N ILE A 94 9.89 2.33 -8.25
CA ILE A 94 10.81 3.42 -8.59
C ILE A 94 10.07 4.76 -8.66
N TYR A 95 8.96 4.82 -9.41
CA TYR A 95 8.17 6.05 -9.61
C TYR A 95 7.45 6.55 -8.36
N SER A 96 7.24 5.69 -7.37
CA SER A 96 6.57 6.06 -6.11
C SER A 96 7.50 6.56 -5.01
N LYS A 97 8.79 6.80 -5.27
CA LYS A 97 9.85 7.06 -4.27
C LYS A 97 9.45 8.05 -3.17
N ASN A 98 8.81 9.17 -3.51
CA ASN A 98 8.44 10.22 -2.56
C ASN A 98 6.97 10.13 -2.09
N LYS A 99 6.25 9.07 -2.47
CA LYS A 99 4.80 8.90 -2.24
C LYS A 99 4.48 7.56 -1.59
N ARG A 100 5.45 6.96 -0.92
CA ARG A 100 5.29 5.70 -0.19
C ARG A 100 6.04 5.71 1.13
N ILE A 101 5.57 4.89 2.05
CA ILE A 101 6.24 4.56 3.31
C ILE A 101 6.41 3.05 3.36
N ILE A 102 7.61 2.58 3.73
CA ILE A 102 7.97 1.16 3.74
C ILE A 102 8.24 0.75 5.18
N LEU A 103 7.64 -0.36 5.61
CA LEU A 103 7.81 -0.94 6.92
C LEU A 103 8.25 -2.41 6.77
N PRO A 104 9.48 -2.75 7.15
CA PRO A 104 9.92 -4.15 7.20
C PRO A 104 9.12 -4.94 8.25
N THR A 105 8.78 -6.20 7.94
CA THR A 105 8.03 -7.10 8.84
C THR A 105 8.80 -8.34 9.26
N GLY A 106 10.10 -8.40 8.96
CA GLY A 106 10.98 -9.52 9.23
C GLY A 106 11.11 -10.45 8.03
N ASP A 107 10.08 -11.19 7.70
CA ASP A 107 9.97 -12.12 6.57
C ASP A 107 9.45 -11.49 5.27
N GLY A 108 9.12 -10.20 5.32
CA GLY A 108 8.62 -9.44 4.20
C GLY A 108 8.59 -7.95 4.49
N MET A 109 7.63 -7.25 3.89
CA MET A 109 7.42 -5.83 4.11
C MET A 109 5.99 -5.41 3.79
N VAL A 110 5.62 -4.24 4.30
CA VAL A 110 4.45 -3.52 3.81
C VAL A 110 4.88 -2.20 3.19
N ILE A 111 4.30 -1.86 2.06
CA ILE A 111 4.47 -0.59 1.38
C ILE A 111 3.11 0.09 1.34
N GLY A 112 2.99 1.24 2.01
CA GLY A 112 1.82 2.10 1.93
C GLY A 112 2.03 3.20 0.90
N PHE A 113 1.27 3.19 -0.18
CA PHE A 113 1.26 4.22 -1.21
C PHE A 113 0.22 5.27 -0.83
N LEU A 114 0.64 6.54 -0.74
CA LEU A 114 -0.21 7.65 -0.27
C LEU A 114 -1.09 8.25 -1.36
N LEU A 115 -0.85 7.88 -2.61
CA LEU A 115 -1.60 8.30 -3.81
C LEU A 115 -1.87 7.07 -4.66
N ASN A 116 -2.46 7.21 -5.82
CA ASN A 116 -2.71 6.25 -6.87
C ASN A 116 -2.98 4.79 -6.39
N PRO A 117 -4.25 4.36 -6.38
CA PRO A 117 -4.67 3.03 -5.90
C PRO A 117 -4.18 1.87 -6.78
N GLU A 118 -3.71 2.14 -8.00
CA GLU A 118 -3.20 1.10 -8.91
C GLU A 118 -1.80 0.59 -8.53
N LEU A 119 -0.99 1.42 -7.82
CA LEU A 119 0.42 1.09 -7.55
C LEU A 119 0.63 -0.24 -6.83
N PRO A 120 -0.16 -0.64 -5.81
CA PRO A 120 -0.02 -1.94 -5.18
C PRO A 120 -0.21 -3.11 -6.15
N LEU A 121 -1.22 -3.03 -7.02
CA LEU A 121 -1.49 -4.08 -8.01
C LEU A 121 -0.42 -4.11 -9.09
N GLN A 122 -0.02 -2.94 -9.63
CA GLN A 122 1.05 -2.84 -10.61
C GLN A 122 2.38 -3.38 -10.08
N LEU A 123 2.71 -3.05 -8.81
CA LEU A 123 3.89 -3.61 -8.15
C LEU A 123 3.79 -5.13 -8.02
N SER A 124 2.63 -5.66 -7.64
CA SER A 124 2.40 -7.10 -7.51
C SER A 124 2.62 -7.83 -8.84
N ILE A 125 2.09 -7.31 -9.93
CA ILE A 125 2.23 -7.89 -11.27
C ILE A 125 3.70 -7.86 -11.72
N GLN A 126 4.36 -6.71 -11.67
CA GLN A 126 5.76 -6.55 -12.06
C GLN A 126 6.70 -7.43 -11.22
N PHE A 127 6.45 -7.50 -9.92
CA PHE A 127 7.21 -8.33 -9.01
C PHE A 127 7.04 -9.83 -9.35
N HIS A 128 5.82 -10.33 -9.59
CA HIS A 128 5.57 -11.72 -9.97
C HIS A 128 6.26 -12.10 -11.28
N GLN A 129 6.27 -11.22 -12.27
CA GLN A 129 6.98 -11.46 -13.54
C GLN A 129 8.50 -11.62 -13.29
N LYS A 130 9.09 -10.73 -12.48
CA LYS A 130 10.52 -10.81 -12.12
C LYS A 130 10.82 -12.02 -11.24
N LEU A 131 9.93 -12.38 -10.33
CA LEU A 131 10.06 -13.56 -9.48
C LEU A 131 9.98 -14.86 -10.31
N HIS A 132 9.08 -14.93 -11.29
CA HIS A 132 8.99 -16.05 -12.21
C HIS A 132 10.30 -16.24 -12.96
N GLU A 133 10.87 -15.17 -13.52
CA GLU A 133 12.16 -15.23 -14.22
C GLU A 133 13.31 -15.65 -13.29
N TYR A 134 13.34 -15.10 -12.06
CA TYR A 134 14.32 -15.52 -11.06
C TYR A 134 14.22 -17.01 -10.71
N ASN A 135 13.01 -17.54 -10.53
CA ASN A 135 12.77 -18.92 -10.11
C ASN A 135 12.95 -19.96 -11.23
N LYS A 136 12.95 -19.53 -12.51
CA LYS A 136 12.89 -20.41 -13.70
C LYS A 136 13.94 -21.52 -13.70
N ASP A 137 15.20 -21.15 -13.42
CA ASP A 137 16.33 -22.08 -13.48
C ASP A 137 16.88 -22.43 -12.08
N LYS A 138 16.07 -22.24 -11.03
CA LYS A 138 16.47 -22.49 -9.64
C LYS A 138 15.99 -23.86 -9.17
N PRO A 139 16.80 -24.59 -8.39
CA PRO A 139 16.33 -25.74 -7.66
C PRO A 139 15.26 -25.34 -6.65
N ASP A 140 14.34 -26.25 -6.30
CA ASP A 140 13.16 -25.94 -5.48
C ASP A 140 13.51 -25.31 -4.12
N GLU A 141 14.61 -25.71 -3.52
CA GLU A 141 15.09 -25.15 -2.24
C GLU A 141 15.56 -23.69 -2.32
N GLU A 142 15.98 -23.25 -3.52
CA GLU A 142 16.39 -21.85 -3.76
C GLU A 142 15.25 -20.99 -4.29
N LYS A 143 14.17 -21.57 -4.77
CA LYS A 143 12.99 -20.83 -5.22
C LYS A 143 12.41 -20.00 -4.08
N ILE A 144 11.87 -18.86 -4.44
CA ILE A 144 11.18 -17.98 -3.52
C ILE A 144 9.68 -18.07 -3.81
N GLY A 145 8.92 -18.44 -2.81
CA GLY A 145 7.47 -18.33 -2.79
C GLY A 145 7.05 -17.13 -2.00
N VAL A 146 6.01 -16.44 -2.43
CA VAL A 146 5.47 -15.28 -1.74
C VAL A 146 3.96 -15.30 -1.70
N ARG A 147 3.38 -14.55 -0.77
CA ARG A 147 1.96 -14.22 -0.72
C ARG A 147 1.80 -12.72 -0.55
N ILE A 148 0.80 -12.15 -1.23
CA ILE A 148 0.58 -10.72 -1.29
C ILE A 148 -0.86 -10.41 -0.87
N GLY A 149 -1.03 -9.38 -0.02
CA GLY A 149 -2.32 -8.83 0.36
C GLY A 149 -2.41 -7.35 0.00
N LEU A 150 -3.46 -6.98 -0.72
CA LEU A 150 -3.72 -5.61 -1.17
C LEU A 150 -4.98 -5.07 -0.49
N ASN A 151 -4.89 -3.85 0.03
CA ASN A 151 -6.01 -3.16 0.67
C ASN A 151 -5.86 -1.64 0.58
N SER A 152 -6.96 -0.92 0.58
CA SER A 152 -7.02 0.54 0.76
C SER A 152 -7.74 0.86 2.07
N GLY A 153 -7.21 1.79 2.85
CA GLY A 153 -7.87 2.17 4.09
C GLY A 153 -7.17 3.26 4.88
N PRO A 154 -7.86 3.79 5.92
CA PRO A 154 -7.35 4.87 6.75
C PRO A 154 -6.19 4.41 7.63
N VAL A 155 -5.19 5.30 7.74
CA VAL A 155 -4.03 5.15 8.62
C VAL A 155 -3.57 6.50 9.15
N PHE A 156 -2.86 6.46 10.26
CA PHE A 156 -2.10 7.57 10.79
C PHE A 156 -0.66 7.51 10.29
N ILE A 157 -0.11 8.66 9.93
CA ILE A 157 1.32 8.82 9.67
C ILE A 157 1.94 9.34 10.98
N LEU A 158 2.82 8.54 11.56
CA LEU A 158 3.53 8.86 12.81
C LEU A 158 5.03 8.70 12.58
N ASN A 159 5.84 9.38 13.40
CA ASN A 159 7.26 9.08 13.46
C ASN A 159 7.50 7.94 14.46
N ASP A 160 8.34 6.99 14.10
CA ASP A 160 8.81 5.96 15.01
C ASP A 160 9.88 6.52 15.98
N ILE A 161 10.39 5.67 16.88
CA ILE A 161 11.42 6.05 17.86
C ILE A 161 12.72 6.56 17.22
N ASN A 162 12.99 6.19 15.96
CA ASN A 162 14.15 6.64 15.18
C ASN A 162 13.83 7.86 14.33
N ASN A 163 12.67 8.47 14.53
CA ASN A 163 12.16 9.61 13.77
C ASN A 163 11.90 9.32 12.27
N ASN A 164 11.71 8.05 11.90
CA ASN A 164 11.30 7.66 10.57
C ASN A 164 9.78 7.67 10.46
N LYS A 165 9.26 8.05 9.29
CA LYS A 165 7.82 7.97 9.01
C LYS A 165 7.35 6.52 9.07
N ASN A 166 6.27 6.30 9.81
CA ASN A 166 5.62 5.02 10.00
C ASN A 166 4.11 5.15 9.73
N LEU A 167 3.47 4.03 9.41
CA LEU A 167 2.01 3.94 9.18
C LEU A 167 1.38 3.06 10.26
N TRP A 168 0.27 3.52 10.81
CA TRP A 168 -0.48 2.75 11.79
C TRP A 168 -1.98 2.93 11.61
N GLY A 169 -2.74 1.84 11.61
CA GLY A 169 -4.21 1.93 11.50
C GLY A 169 -4.88 0.71 10.89
N PRO A 170 -6.22 0.74 10.83
CA PRO A 170 -7.02 -0.40 10.39
C PRO A 170 -6.73 -0.81 8.93
N GLY A 171 -6.40 0.14 8.04
CA GLY A 171 -6.07 -0.16 6.65
C GLY A 171 -4.87 -1.10 6.52
N LEU A 172 -3.80 -0.84 7.28
CA LEU A 172 -2.60 -1.69 7.31
C LEU A 172 -2.88 -3.06 7.93
N VAL A 173 -3.64 -3.09 9.04
CA VAL A 173 -3.99 -4.34 9.73
C VAL A 173 -4.80 -5.26 8.82
N LEU A 174 -5.74 -4.69 8.04
CA LEU A 174 -6.55 -5.47 7.11
C LEU A 174 -5.71 -6.03 5.95
N ALA A 175 -4.78 -5.24 5.40
CA ALA A 175 -3.86 -5.71 4.36
C ALA A 175 -3.07 -6.95 4.80
N ARG A 176 -2.55 -6.95 6.04
CA ARG A 176 -1.88 -8.10 6.63
C ARG A 176 -2.79 -9.32 6.72
N ARG A 177 -4.01 -9.12 7.23
CA ARG A 177 -4.98 -10.23 7.39
C ARG A 177 -5.33 -10.87 6.05
N ILE A 178 -5.48 -10.07 5.00
CA ILE A 178 -5.74 -10.55 3.63
C ILE A 178 -4.55 -11.34 3.12
N MET A 179 -3.33 -10.82 3.26
CA MET A 179 -2.12 -11.56 2.90
C MET A 179 -2.04 -12.92 3.62
N ASP A 180 -2.36 -12.95 4.92
CA ASP A 180 -2.31 -14.16 5.75
C ASP A 180 -3.29 -15.26 5.31
N ILE A 181 -4.31 -14.93 4.52
CA ILE A 181 -5.26 -15.92 3.94
C ILE A 181 -4.62 -16.64 2.75
N GLY A 182 -3.76 -15.93 2.01
CA GLY A 182 -3.13 -16.45 0.80
C GLY A 182 -2.09 -17.53 1.05
N ASP A 183 -1.95 -18.39 0.06
CA ASP A 183 -0.85 -19.35 -0.09
C ASP A 183 0.18 -18.85 -1.10
N ASN A 184 1.12 -19.72 -1.49
CA ASN A 184 2.15 -19.38 -2.44
C ASN A 184 1.60 -18.79 -3.75
N LEU A 185 2.18 -17.66 -4.16
CA LEU A 185 1.85 -16.89 -5.36
C LEU A 185 0.45 -16.26 -5.38
N HIS A 186 -0.31 -16.26 -4.28
CA HIS A 186 -1.54 -15.50 -4.23
C HIS A 186 -1.31 -13.99 -4.18
N ILE A 187 -2.11 -13.25 -4.96
CA ILE A 187 -2.31 -11.81 -4.84
C ILE A 187 -3.77 -11.61 -4.44
N LEU A 188 -4.01 -11.47 -3.14
CA LEU A 188 -5.36 -11.28 -2.61
C LEU A 188 -5.67 -9.80 -2.43
N VAL A 189 -6.89 -9.41 -2.77
CA VAL A 189 -7.32 -8.00 -2.77
C VAL A 189 -8.59 -7.88 -1.93
N ALA A 190 -8.63 -6.88 -1.04
CA ALA A 190 -9.82 -6.54 -0.28
C ALA A 190 -10.93 -5.99 -1.20
N ASP A 191 -12.18 -6.20 -0.81
CA ASP A 191 -13.38 -5.79 -1.54
C ASP A 191 -13.32 -4.34 -2.03
N ARG A 192 -13.16 -3.39 -1.10
CA ARG A 192 -13.12 -1.96 -1.43
C ARG A 192 -12.07 -1.62 -2.49
N MET A 193 -10.86 -2.15 -2.34
CA MET A 193 -9.78 -1.89 -3.29
C MET A 193 -10.02 -2.60 -4.63
N ALA A 194 -10.57 -3.81 -4.61
CA ALA A 194 -10.92 -4.54 -5.82
C ALA A 194 -11.98 -3.81 -6.62
N GLU A 195 -13.05 -3.33 -5.98
CA GLU A 195 -14.12 -2.58 -6.63
C GLU A 195 -13.62 -1.25 -7.21
N GLU A 196 -12.76 -0.53 -6.46
CA GLU A 196 -12.12 0.69 -6.94
C GLU A 196 -11.30 0.41 -8.21
N LEU A 197 -10.41 -0.58 -8.19
CA LEU A 197 -9.57 -0.94 -9.35
C LEU A 197 -10.40 -1.39 -10.56
N ILE A 198 -11.41 -2.24 -10.35
CA ILE A 198 -12.31 -2.70 -11.41
C ILE A 198 -13.06 -1.53 -12.06
N SER A 199 -13.38 -0.49 -11.28
CA SER A 199 -14.03 0.72 -11.81
C SER A 199 -13.12 1.58 -12.67
N LEU A 200 -11.79 1.48 -12.47
CA LEU A 200 -10.80 2.27 -13.23
C LEU A 200 -10.51 1.70 -14.62
N SER A 201 -10.59 0.37 -14.81
CA SER A 201 -10.21 -0.25 -16.08
C SER A 201 -10.87 -1.60 -16.30
N ASP A 202 -11.34 -1.83 -17.53
CA ASP A 202 -11.83 -3.15 -17.97
C ASP A 202 -10.74 -4.24 -17.93
N GLU A 203 -9.47 -3.86 -18.04
CA GLU A 203 -8.34 -4.78 -17.91
C GLU A 203 -8.26 -5.34 -16.48
N TYR A 204 -8.48 -4.49 -15.47
CA TYR A 204 -8.52 -4.95 -14.06
C TYR A 204 -9.71 -5.89 -13.81
N LYS A 205 -10.84 -5.65 -14.45
CA LYS A 205 -12.01 -6.55 -14.38
C LYS A 205 -11.72 -7.96 -14.94
N LYS A 206 -10.79 -8.06 -15.91
CA LYS A 206 -10.39 -9.36 -16.48
C LYS A 206 -9.52 -10.17 -15.51
N ILE A 207 -8.69 -9.51 -14.70
CA ILE A 207 -7.67 -10.14 -13.85
C ILE A 207 -8.06 -10.22 -12.37
N ILE A 208 -8.93 -9.35 -11.87
CA ILE A 208 -9.41 -9.36 -10.48
C ILE A 208 -10.73 -10.12 -10.42
N LYS A 209 -10.75 -11.25 -9.69
CA LYS A 209 -11.91 -12.14 -9.60
C LYS A 209 -12.35 -12.32 -8.15
N PRO A 210 -13.66 -12.23 -7.85
CA PRO A 210 -14.16 -12.56 -6.51
C PRO A 210 -13.96 -14.05 -6.23
N ILE A 211 -13.53 -14.38 -5.03
CA ILE A 211 -13.31 -15.78 -4.64
C ILE A 211 -14.21 -16.24 -3.49
N SER A 212 -14.41 -15.45 -2.44
CA SER A 212 -15.26 -15.82 -1.32
C SER A 212 -15.52 -14.64 -0.40
N ASP A 213 -16.56 -14.77 0.43
CA ASP A 213 -16.67 -14.05 1.68
C ASP A 213 -15.89 -14.80 2.76
N TYR A 214 -15.12 -14.08 3.57
CA TYR A 214 -14.28 -14.67 4.60
C TYR A 214 -14.43 -13.91 5.92
N GLN A 215 -14.67 -14.67 7.00
CA GLN A 215 -14.77 -14.10 8.33
C GLN A 215 -13.37 -13.97 8.95
N ILE A 216 -12.92 -12.71 9.10
CA ILE A 216 -11.68 -12.40 9.82
C ILE A 216 -11.91 -12.34 11.35
N LYS A 217 -10.82 -12.19 12.10
CA LYS A 217 -10.88 -12.06 13.56
C LYS A 217 -11.88 -10.98 13.97
N HIS A 218 -12.59 -11.22 15.06
CA HIS A 218 -13.67 -10.38 15.63
C HIS A 218 -14.98 -10.39 14.85
N GLY A 219 -15.21 -11.38 13.98
CA GLY A 219 -16.50 -11.61 13.35
C GLY A 219 -16.79 -10.76 12.11
N GLN A 220 -15.87 -9.88 11.71
CA GLN A 220 -16.04 -9.08 10.50
C GLN A 220 -15.96 -10.00 9.27
N VAL A 221 -16.97 -9.95 8.41
CA VAL A 221 -16.98 -10.62 7.10
C VAL A 221 -16.48 -9.64 6.06
N ILE A 222 -15.54 -10.08 5.24
CA ILE A 222 -14.99 -9.33 4.11
C ILE A 222 -15.07 -10.18 2.84
N LYS A 223 -15.39 -9.55 1.74
CA LYS A 223 -15.32 -10.19 0.43
C LYS A 223 -13.88 -10.11 -0.09
N ILE A 224 -13.35 -11.25 -0.51
CA ILE A 224 -11.98 -11.37 -0.99
C ILE A 224 -11.99 -11.62 -2.49
N TYR A 225 -11.08 -10.95 -3.17
CA TYR A 225 -10.77 -11.13 -4.58
C TYR A 225 -9.35 -11.69 -4.72
N SER A 226 -9.11 -12.40 -5.83
CA SER A 226 -7.77 -12.80 -6.25
C SER A 226 -7.42 -12.14 -7.57
N ALA A 227 -6.20 -11.60 -7.67
CA ALA A 227 -5.68 -11.05 -8.91
C ALA A 227 -4.71 -12.05 -9.54
N TYR A 228 -5.04 -12.52 -10.76
CA TYR A 228 -4.23 -13.49 -11.49
C TYR A 228 -4.43 -13.46 -13.00
N SER A 229 -3.44 -13.97 -13.71
CA SER A 229 -3.50 -14.25 -15.14
C SER A 229 -2.52 -15.41 -15.47
N ALA A 230 -2.31 -15.70 -16.75
CA ALA A 230 -1.34 -16.72 -17.17
C ALA A 230 0.11 -16.45 -16.68
N ASN A 231 0.46 -15.17 -16.40
CA ASN A 231 1.82 -14.73 -16.14
C ASN A 231 2.06 -14.27 -14.68
N PHE A 232 1.04 -14.23 -13.84
CA PHE A 232 1.16 -13.82 -12.45
C PHE A 232 -0.03 -14.30 -11.61
N GLY A 233 0.15 -14.35 -10.31
CA GLY A 233 -0.87 -14.74 -9.35
C GLY A 233 -1.12 -16.24 -9.31
N ASN A 234 -1.97 -16.67 -8.38
CA ASN A 234 -2.41 -18.05 -8.23
C ASN A 234 -3.92 -18.14 -8.49
N PRO A 235 -4.39 -18.90 -9.49
CA PRO A 235 -5.82 -19.02 -9.80
C PRO A 235 -6.59 -19.94 -8.83
N ASN A 236 -5.90 -20.72 -8.00
CA ASN A 236 -6.53 -21.65 -7.07
C ASN A 236 -7.16 -20.91 -5.88
N LEU A 237 -8.11 -21.54 -5.22
CA LEU A 237 -8.62 -21.03 -3.94
C LEU A 237 -7.56 -21.24 -2.85
N PRO A 238 -7.32 -20.25 -1.98
CA PRO A 238 -6.50 -20.44 -0.80
C PRO A 238 -7.01 -21.59 0.08
N GLU A 239 -6.08 -22.38 0.65
CA GLU A 239 -6.41 -23.52 1.52
C GLU A 239 -7.29 -23.12 2.70
N LYS A 240 -7.05 -21.95 3.28
CA LYS A 240 -7.86 -21.41 4.38
C LYS A 240 -9.31 -21.13 3.99
N ILE A 241 -9.59 -20.86 2.71
CA ILE A 241 -10.94 -20.66 2.19
C ILE A 241 -11.54 -22.01 1.81
N SER A 242 -10.81 -22.86 1.10
CA SER A 242 -11.30 -24.17 0.65
C SER A 242 -11.64 -25.09 1.83
N GLY A 243 -10.97 -24.97 2.96
CA GLY A 243 -11.25 -25.70 4.19
C GLY A 243 -12.58 -25.34 4.89
N LEU A 244 -13.17 -24.18 4.54
CA LEU A 244 -14.45 -23.70 5.10
C LEU A 244 -15.66 -24.13 4.25
N ILE A 245 -15.45 -24.60 3.03
CA ILE A 245 -16.50 -24.98 2.06
C ILE A 245 -16.90 -26.47 2.21
N LYS A 246 -16.41 -27.16 3.23
CA LYS A 246 -16.73 -28.57 3.54
C LYS A 246 -17.97 -28.70 4.38
#